data_84d0a28950731987f94e018e08810fe3
#
_entry.id   84d0a28950731987f94e018e08810fe3
#
_cell.length_a   1.000
_cell.length_b   1.000
_cell.length_c   1.000
_cell.angle_alpha   90.00
_cell.angle_beta   90.00
_cell.angle_gamma   90.00
#
_symmetry.space_group_name_H-M   'P 1'
#
loop_
_entity.id
_entity.type
_entity.pdbx_description
1 polymer ?
#
loop_
_entity_poly.entity_id
_entity_poly.type
_entity_poly.pdbx_seq_one_letter_code
_entity_poly.pdbx_strand_id
1 'polypeptide(L)'
;MQLFAAIDFETATSERTSACAIGYVIFNKTKIIKKVSHLIRPPKPEVHFTDIHGLTWDMLKKAKTFDKVWRQIKSELSAVDYF
;
A
#
# COMPACT_ATOMS: atom_id res chain seq x y z
N MET A 1 3.58 14.32 -21.19
CA MET A 1 4.18 13.01 -20.88
C MET A 1 3.18 12.20 -20.05
N GLN A 2 2.94 10.95 -20.44
CA GLN A 2 2.00 10.09 -19.72
C GLN A 2 2.65 9.44 -18.51
N LEU A 3 1.94 9.43 -17.40
CA LEU A 3 2.36 8.78 -16.16
C LEU A 3 1.48 7.57 -15.87
N PHE A 4 2.11 6.52 -15.42
CA PHE A 4 1.49 5.26 -15.06
C PHE A 4 1.76 4.97 -13.58
N ALA A 5 0.85 4.24 -12.94
CA ALA A 5 1.11 3.72 -11.60
C ALA A 5 0.81 2.22 -11.55
N ALA A 6 1.67 1.49 -10.87
CA ALA A 6 1.43 0.10 -10.50
C ALA A 6 1.26 0.05 -8.99
N ILE A 7 0.17 -0.56 -8.53
CA ILE A 7 -0.20 -0.59 -7.11
C ILE A 7 -0.28 -2.04 -6.67
N ASP A 8 0.27 -2.34 -5.50
CA ASP A 8 0.24 -3.65 -4.90
C ASP A 8 -0.10 -3.56 -3.42
N PHE A 9 -0.89 -4.52 -2.92
CA PHE A 9 -1.28 -4.60 -1.53
C PHE A 9 -0.78 -5.89 -0.91
N GLU A 10 -0.43 -5.82 0.39
CA GLU A 10 -0.30 -6.98 1.23
C GLU A 10 -1.48 -7.03 2.19
N THR A 11 -1.98 -8.21 2.48
CA THR A 11 -3.08 -8.41 3.42
C THR A 11 -2.62 -9.19 4.64
N ALA A 12 -3.25 -8.91 5.77
CA ALA A 12 -2.95 -9.62 7.03
C ALA A 12 -3.57 -11.00 7.06
N THR A 13 -4.77 -11.14 6.50
CA THR A 13 -5.52 -12.40 6.44
C THR A 13 -6.12 -12.56 5.05
N SER A 14 -6.89 -13.62 4.84
CA SER A 14 -7.62 -13.83 3.58
C SER A 14 -8.80 -12.87 3.39
N GLU A 15 -9.17 -12.10 4.39
CA GLU A 15 -10.21 -11.09 4.25
C GLU A 15 -9.72 -9.91 3.41
N ARG A 16 -10.55 -9.44 2.49
CA ARG A 16 -10.21 -8.32 1.59
C ARG A 16 -10.02 -7.01 2.34
N THR A 17 -10.65 -6.88 3.51
CA THR A 17 -10.55 -5.68 4.35
C THR A 17 -9.29 -5.64 5.21
N SER A 18 -8.44 -6.66 5.14
CA SER A 18 -7.28 -6.80 6.00
C SER A 18 -5.99 -6.23 5.42
N ALA A 19 -6.07 -5.23 4.53
CA ALA A 19 -4.88 -4.60 3.97
C ALA A 19 -3.93 -4.14 5.09
N CYS A 20 -2.65 -4.51 4.98
CA CYS A 20 -1.63 -4.16 5.96
C CYS A 20 -0.43 -3.44 5.37
N ALA A 21 -0.34 -3.36 4.05
CA ALA A 21 0.66 -2.56 3.36
C ALA A 21 0.16 -2.21 1.96
N ILE A 22 0.58 -1.07 1.48
CA ILE A 22 0.36 -0.65 0.10
C ILE A 22 1.68 -0.14 -0.45
N GLY A 23 2.02 -0.61 -1.66
CA GLY A 23 3.16 -0.10 -2.41
C GLY A 23 2.71 0.38 -3.77
N TYR A 24 3.32 1.42 -4.28
CA TYR A 24 3.08 1.84 -5.64
C TYR A 24 4.32 2.43 -6.27
N VAL A 25 4.35 2.35 -7.59
CA VAL A 25 5.43 2.87 -8.41
C VAL A 25 4.81 3.79 -9.45
N ILE A 26 5.33 4.99 -9.57
CA ILE A 26 4.95 5.93 -10.63
C ILE A 26 6.07 5.92 -11.65
N PHE A 27 5.71 5.71 -12.91
CA PHE A 27 6.70 5.58 -13.97
C PHE A 27 6.18 6.17 -15.29
N ASN A 28 7.10 6.44 -16.18
CA ASN A 28 6.79 6.77 -17.56
C ASN A 28 7.37 5.71 -18.49
N LYS A 29 7.34 5.94 -19.80
CA LYS A 29 7.82 4.94 -20.77
C LYS A 29 9.32 4.62 -20.66
N THR A 30 10.09 5.47 -20.01
CA THR A 30 11.55 5.34 -20.00
C THR A 30 12.13 5.02 -18.62
N LYS A 31 11.45 5.38 -17.53
CA LYS A 31 12.03 5.19 -16.20
C LYS A 31 10.98 5.20 -15.07
N ILE A 32 11.39 4.68 -13.95
CA ILE A 32 10.66 4.82 -12.69
C ILE A 32 10.93 6.22 -12.13
N ILE A 33 9.86 6.94 -11.84
CA ILE A 33 9.95 8.30 -11.30
C ILE A 33 9.92 8.29 -9.78
N LYS A 34 9.03 7.45 -9.19
CA LYS A 34 8.85 7.41 -7.75
C LYS A 34 8.41 6.02 -7.31
N LYS A 35 8.89 5.61 -6.15
CA LYS A 35 8.55 4.33 -5.53
C LYS A 35 8.22 4.59 -4.07
N VAL A 36 7.03 4.19 -3.63
CA VAL A 36 6.50 4.50 -2.30
C VAL A 36 5.89 3.26 -1.69
N SER A 37 6.05 3.09 -0.38
CA SER A 37 5.33 2.07 0.36
C SER A 37 4.90 2.61 1.73
N HIS A 38 3.75 2.13 2.21
CA HIS A 38 3.22 2.47 3.52
C HIS A 38 2.71 1.22 4.21
N LEU A 39 2.96 1.14 5.51
CA LEU A 39 2.28 0.16 6.36
C LEU A 39 0.87 0.66 6.66
N ILE A 40 -0.05 -0.28 6.81
CA ILE A 40 -1.45 0.00 7.14
C ILE A 40 -1.82 -0.82 8.37
N ARG A 41 -2.46 -0.19 9.35
CA ARG A 41 -3.00 -0.93 10.49
C ARG A 41 -4.31 -1.58 10.07
N PRO A 42 -4.38 -2.94 10.02
CA PRO A 42 -5.62 -3.61 9.66
C PRO A 42 -6.67 -3.46 10.77
N PRO A 43 -7.97 -3.66 10.46
CA PRO A 43 -9.05 -3.51 11.45
C PRO A 43 -8.99 -4.46 12.63
N LYS A 44 -8.38 -5.63 12.45
CA LYS A 44 -8.25 -6.66 13.48
C LYS A 44 -6.78 -6.98 13.74
N PRO A 45 -6.41 -7.37 14.97
CA PRO A 45 -5.02 -7.65 15.32
C PRO A 45 -4.49 -9.00 14.83
N GLU A 46 -5.18 -9.66 13.92
CA GLU A 46 -4.77 -10.95 13.37
C GLU A 46 -3.93 -10.77 12.13
N VAL A 47 -2.76 -11.42 12.09
CA VAL A 47 -1.88 -11.41 10.93
C VAL A 47 -1.47 -12.83 10.63
N HIS A 48 -2.05 -13.42 9.58
CA HIS A 48 -1.83 -14.82 9.21
C HIS A 48 -0.71 -15.02 8.19
N PHE A 49 -0.38 -13.97 7.43
CA PHE A 49 0.56 -14.08 6.32
C PHE A 49 1.95 -13.54 6.61
N THR A 50 2.33 -13.48 7.88
CA THR A 50 3.67 -13.00 8.26
C THR A 50 4.78 -13.81 7.58
N ASP A 51 4.58 -15.10 7.37
CA ASP A 51 5.57 -15.96 6.69
C ASP A 51 5.80 -15.55 5.23
N ILE A 52 4.83 -14.85 4.64
CA ILE A 52 4.90 -14.44 3.24
C ILE A 52 5.51 -13.05 3.11
N HIS A 53 5.00 -12.07 3.87
CA HIS A 53 5.41 -10.65 3.71
C HIS A 53 6.29 -10.13 4.85
N GLY A 54 6.49 -10.91 5.91
CA GLY A 54 7.35 -10.53 7.02
C GLY A 54 6.77 -9.50 7.98
N LEU A 55 5.52 -9.07 7.79
CA LEU A 55 4.88 -8.07 8.65
C LEU A 55 4.19 -8.74 9.83
N THR A 56 4.35 -8.15 11.02
CA THR A 56 3.76 -8.63 12.26
C THR A 56 2.81 -7.58 12.84
N TRP A 57 1.91 -8.01 13.74
CA TRP A 57 1.03 -7.07 14.42
C TRP A 57 1.81 -5.97 15.16
N ASP A 58 2.93 -6.32 15.79
CA ASP A 58 3.76 -5.33 16.48
C ASP A 58 4.24 -4.21 15.56
N MET A 59 4.49 -4.52 14.30
CA MET A 59 4.86 -3.52 13.30
C MET A 59 3.65 -2.71 12.85
N LEU A 60 2.50 -3.36 12.69
CA LEU A 60 1.31 -2.77 12.09
C LEU A 60 0.46 -1.97 13.07
N LYS A 61 0.47 -2.31 14.35
CA LYS A 61 -0.37 -1.63 15.36
C LYS A 61 -0.07 -0.14 15.49
N LYS A 62 1.12 0.29 15.10
CA LYS A 62 1.54 1.69 15.14
C LYS A 62 1.30 2.42 13.83
N ALA A 63 0.90 1.71 12.79
CA ALA A 63 0.66 2.31 11.48
C ALA A 63 -0.70 3.02 11.46
N LYS A 64 -0.86 3.90 10.48
CA LYS A 64 -2.15 4.55 10.23
C LYS A 64 -3.13 3.56 9.61
N THR A 65 -4.41 3.77 9.86
CA THR A 65 -5.47 2.98 9.22
C THR A 65 -5.55 3.29 7.73
N PHE A 66 -6.22 2.41 6.97
CA PHE A 66 -6.29 2.52 5.51
C PHE A 66 -6.84 3.87 5.05
N ASP A 67 -7.89 4.36 5.68
CA ASP A 67 -8.50 5.64 5.29
C ASP A 67 -7.52 6.81 5.38
N LYS A 68 -6.67 6.81 6.41
CA LYS A 68 -5.66 7.86 6.59
C LYS A 68 -4.51 7.72 5.60
N VAL A 69 -4.06 6.50 5.36
CA VAL A 69 -3.02 6.23 4.35
C VAL A 69 -3.53 6.62 2.97
N TRP A 70 -4.76 6.25 2.64
CA TRP A 70 -5.36 6.58 1.36
C TRP A 70 -5.44 8.09 1.13
N ARG A 71 -5.78 8.86 2.17
CA ARG A 71 -5.78 10.33 2.06
C ARG A 71 -4.41 10.89 1.72
N GLN A 72 -3.34 10.28 2.24
CA GLN A 72 -1.98 10.73 1.93
C GLN A 72 -1.61 10.48 0.47
N ILE A 73 -2.00 9.33 -0.08
CA ILE A 73 -1.51 8.93 -1.39
C ILE A 73 -2.43 9.29 -2.56
N LYS A 74 -3.73 9.51 -2.31
CA LYS A 74 -4.67 9.74 -3.41
C LYS A 74 -4.37 10.99 -4.21
N SER A 75 -3.87 12.04 -3.58
CA SER A 75 -3.52 13.29 -4.27
C SER A 75 -2.34 13.04 -5.22
N GLU A 76 -1.40 12.22 -4.83
CA GLU A 76 -0.26 11.87 -5.67
C GLU A 76 -0.70 10.98 -6.84
N LEU A 77 -1.58 10.01 -6.56
CA LEU A 77 -2.10 9.14 -7.62
C LEU A 77 -3.01 9.89 -8.60
N SER A 78 -3.62 10.99 -8.17
CA SER A 78 -4.47 11.78 -9.07
C SER A 78 -3.70 12.44 -10.21
N ALA A 79 -2.38 12.58 -10.08
CA ALA A 79 -1.53 13.09 -11.16
C ALA A 79 -1.17 12.03 -12.20
N VAL A 80 -1.56 10.78 -11.98
CA VAL A 80 -1.25 9.65 -12.86
C VAL A 80 -2.35 9.49 -13.88
N ASP A 81 -1.97 9.26 -15.14
CA ASP A 81 -2.94 9.09 -16.24
C ASP A 81 -3.56 7.69 -16.26
N TYR A 82 -2.80 6.65 -15.87
CA TYR A 82 -3.23 5.25 -15.95
C TYR A 82 -2.78 4.47 -14.73
N PHE A 83 -3.60 3.53 -14.34
CA PHE A 83 -3.30 2.57 -13.28
C PHE A 83 -3.13 1.17 -13.82
#